data_2103ba656b025c821ac406d8bb8c2c3e
#
_entry.id   2103ba656b025c821ac406d8bb8c2c3e
#
_cell.length_a   1.000
_cell.length_b   1.000
_cell.length_c   1.000
_cell.angle_alpha   90.00
_cell.angle_beta   90.00
_cell.angle_gamma   90.00
#
_symmetry.space_group_name_H-M   'P 1'
#
loop_
_entity.id
_entity.type
_entity.pdbx_description
1 polymer ?
#
loop_
_entity_poly.entity_id
_entity_poly.type
_entity_poly.pdbx_seq_one_letter_code
_entity_poly.pdbx_strand_id
1 'polypeptide(L)'
;MIRSFYWHDYETFGAEPIHDRPSEFARVRTDADLNIIEDPLVIYCKPSDDYLPNPQACLITGITPQKALENGLPEAEFIARINEAFSQPGTCAVGYNSLRFDDEVTRHTLYRNLRDPYAREWQNGNSRWD
;
A
#
# COMPACT_ATOMS: atom_id res chain seq x y z
N MET A 1 6.09 3.71 -21.67
CA MET A 1 6.51 2.28 -21.75
C MET A 1 6.68 1.70 -20.37
N ILE A 2 6.11 0.53 -20.12
CA ILE A 2 6.26 -0.17 -18.84
C ILE A 2 7.68 -0.67 -18.71
N ARG A 3 8.36 -0.30 -17.61
CA ARG A 3 9.70 -0.76 -17.26
C ARG A 3 9.70 -1.85 -16.22
N SER A 4 8.72 -1.82 -15.31
CA SER A 4 8.59 -2.81 -14.25
C SER A 4 7.14 -2.98 -13.83
N PHE A 5 6.85 -4.16 -13.29
CA PHE A 5 5.59 -4.43 -12.60
C PHE A 5 5.83 -4.39 -11.09
N TYR A 6 4.98 -3.68 -10.37
CA TYR A 6 5.04 -3.58 -8.92
C TYR A 6 3.82 -4.29 -8.33
N TRP A 7 4.04 -5.53 -7.96
CA TRP A 7 3.00 -6.40 -7.40
C TRP A 7 2.82 -6.06 -5.94
N HIS A 8 1.61 -5.78 -5.53
CA HIS A 8 1.35 -5.34 -4.17
C HIS A 8 0.02 -5.83 -3.63
N ASP A 9 -0.06 -5.85 -2.30
CA ASP A 9 -1.27 -6.19 -1.56
C ASP A 9 -1.25 -5.52 -0.20
N TYR A 10 -2.42 -5.00 0.22
CA TYR A 10 -2.62 -4.43 1.54
C TYR A 10 -3.38 -5.36 2.45
N GLU A 11 -3.03 -5.35 3.72
CA GLU A 11 -3.96 -5.69 4.80
C GLU A 11 -4.36 -4.41 5.50
N THR A 12 -5.58 -4.36 6.00
CA THR A 12 -6.14 -3.17 6.64
C THR A 12 -6.77 -3.52 7.98
N PHE A 13 -6.97 -2.49 8.80
CA PHE A 13 -7.62 -2.63 10.10
C PHE A 13 -9.16 -2.61 10.02
N GLY A 14 -9.73 -2.63 8.83
CA GLY A 14 -11.18 -2.65 8.59
C GLY A 14 -11.50 -2.76 7.12
N ALA A 15 -12.79 -2.87 6.79
CA ALA A 15 -13.26 -3.17 5.44
C ALA A 15 -13.54 -1.93 4.57
N GLU A 16 -13.49 -0.73 5.16
CA GLU A 16 -13.87 0.51 4.48
C GLU A 16 -12.64 1.32 4.09
N PRO A 17 -12.20 1.29 2.81
CA PRO A 17 -10.96 1.96 2.38
C PRO A 17 -10.92 3.46 2.67
N ILE A 18 -12.09 4.11 2.74
CA ILE A 18 -12.19 5.55 3.01
C ILE A 18 -11.87 5.87 4.48
N HIS A 19 -12.32 5.01 5.40
CA HIS A 19 -12.23 5.25 6.83
C HIS A 19 -11.17 4.43 7.52
N ASP A 20 -10.93 3.22 7.03
CA ASP A 20 -10.01 2.30 7.68
C ASP A 20 -8.58 2.51 7.20
N ARG A 21 -7.65 2.18 8.08
CA ARG A 21 -6.23 2.43 7.90
C ARG A 21 -5.51 1.16 7.48
N PRO A 22 -4.41 1.28 6.71
CA PRO A 22 -3.60 0.12 6.36
C PRO A 22 -2.87 -0.44 7.59
N SER A 23 -2.69 -1.75 7.62
CA SER A 23 -1.91 -2.44 8.65
C SER A 23 -0.64 -3.08 8.10
N GLU A 24 -0.68 -3.52 6.84
CA GLU A 24 0.43 -4.19 6.17
C GLU A 24 0.44 -3.86 4.69
N PHE A 25 1.64 -3.77 4.13
CA PHE A 25 1.85 -3.67 2.68
C PHE A 25 2.92 -4.66 2.27
N ALA A 26 2.54 -5.60 1.42
CA ALA A 26 3.44 -6.59 0.83
C ALA A 26 3.69 -6.24 -0.62
N ARG A 27 4.94 -6.39 -1.08
CA ARG A 27 5.29 -6.03 -2.45
C ARG A 27 6.45 -6.85 -3.01
N VAL A 28 6.47 -6.96 -4.34
CA VAL A 28 7.62 -7.44 -5.10
C VAL A 28 7.65 -6.71 -6.43
N ARG A 29 8.85 -6.36 -6.92
CA ARG A 29 9.02 -5.72 -8.23
C ARG A 29 9.66 -6.69 -9.20
N THR A 30 9.07 -6.78 -10.40
CA THR A 30 9.62 -7.57 -11.50
C THR A 30 9.89 -6.69 -12.71
N ASP A 31 10.75 -7.15 -13.61
CA ASP A 31 10.89 -6.55 -14.93
C ASP A 31 9.74 -6.98 -15.86
N ALA A 32 9.79 -6.55 -17.12
CA ALA A 32 8.77 -6.88 -18.11
C ALA A 32 8.71 -8.38 -18.45
N ASP A 33 9.77 -9.12 -18.18
CA ASP A 33 9.87 -10.56 -18.41
C ASP A 33 9.54 -11.37 -17.14
N LEU A 34 9.04 -10.70 -16.11
CA LEU A 34 8.63 -11.28 -14.83
C LEU A 34 9.79 -11.82 -13.98
N ASN A 35 11.02 -11.33 -14.23
CA ASN A 35 12.13 -11.61 -13.34
C ASN A 35 12.10 -10.67 -12.14
N ILE A 36 12.33 -11.20 -10.93
CA ILE A 36 12.37 -10.38 -9.72
C ILE A 36 13.60 -9.48 -9.77
N ILE A 37 13.39 -8.16 -9.65
CA ILE A 37 14.45 -7.15 -9.61
C ILE A 37 14.58 -6.45 -8.27
N GLU A 38 13.59 -6.58 -7.41
CA GLU A 38 13.64 -6.20 -5.99
C GLU A 38 13.04 -7.33 -5.19
N ASP A 39 13.70 -7.73 -4.11
CA ASP A 39 13.24 -8.83 -3.25
C ASP A 39 11.87 -8.52 -2.64
N PRO A 40 11.04 -9.54 -2.41
CA PRO A 40 9.78 -9.36 -1.70
C PRO A 40 9.99 -8.70 -0.34
N LEU A 41 9.14 -7.75 0.00
CA LEU A 41 9.20 -7.05 1.28
C LEU A 41 7.80 -6.88 1.85
N VAL A 42 7.72 -6.97 3.17
CA VAL A 42 6.51 -6.68 3.94
C VAL A 42 6.84 -5.59 4.94
N ILE A 43 6.01 -4.54 4.96
CA ILE A 43 6.09 -3.49 5.98
C ILE A 43 4.75 -3.36 6.70
N TYR A 44 4.79 -3.01 7.97
CA TYR A 44 3.62 -2.80 8.80
C TYR A 44 3.42 -1.32 9.09
N CYS A 45 2.18 -0.93 9.32
CA CYS A 45 1.80 0.44 9.65
C CYS A 45 1.24 0.48 11.06
N LYS A 46 1.73 1.43 11.87
CA LYS A 46 1.16 1.68 13.19
C LYS A 46 -0.23 2.29 13.06
N PRO A 47 -1.23 1.81 13.82
CA PRO A 47 -2.48 2.54 13.94
C PRO A 47 -2.22 3.89 14.64
N SER A 48 -2.84 4.95 14.12
CA SER A 48 -2.74 6.28 14.76
C SER A 48 -3.56 6.33 16.05
N ASP A 49 -3.21 7.27 16.93
CA ASP A 49 -3.84 7.38 18.26
C ASP A 49 -5.33 7.74 18.21
N ASP A 50 -5.79 8.30 17.11
CA ASP A 50 -7.18 8.72 16.89
C ASP A 50 -8.02 7.68 16.15
N TYR A 51 -7.49 6.47 15.97
CA TYR A 51 -8.15 5.41 15.20
C TYR A 51 -8.18 4.11 15.99
N LEU A 52 -9.36 3.47 15.99
CA LEU A 52 -9.57 2.18 16.65
C LEU A 52 -9.66 1.08 15.58
N PRO A 53 -8.67 0.17 15.51
CA PRO A 53 -8.76 -0.99 14.62
C PRO A 53 -9.99 -1.85 14.89
N ASN A 54 -10.58 -2.38 13.81
CA ASN A 54 -11.72 -3.30 13.92
C ASN A 54 -11.21 -4.67 14.40
N PRO A 55 -11.71 -5.18 15.55
CA PRO A 55 -11.25 -6.46 16.08
C PRO A 55 -11.43 -7.63 15.12
N GLN A 56 -12.51 -7.62 14.34
CA GLN A 56 -12.79 -8.69 13.37
C GLN A 56 -11.75 -8.69 12.23
N ALA A 57 -11.35 -7.52 11.76
CA ALA A 57 -10.28 -7.41 10.77
C ALA A 57 -8.96 -7.95 11.33
N CYS A 58 -8.64 -7.64 12.58
CA CYS A 58 -7.43 -8.15 13.24
C CYS A 58 -7.44 -9.68 13.33
N LEU A 59 -8.60 -10.29 13.59
CA LEU A 59 -8.74 -11.75 13.62
C LEU A 59 -8.53 -12.38 12.23
N ILE A 60 -9.06 -11.74 11.19
CA ILE A 60 -8.94 -12.24 9.82
C ILE A 60 -7.49 -12.15 9.31
N THR A 61 -6.83 -11.01 9.52
CA THR A 61 -5.48 -10.76 9.01
C THR A 61 -4.39 -11.36 9.88
N GLY A 62 -4.67 -11.61 11.15
CA GLY A 62 -3.67 -12.01 12.15
C GLY A 62 -2.79 -10.86 12.62
N ILE A 63 -3.06 -9.62 12.20
CA ILE A 63 -2.30 -8.44 12.60
C ILE A 63 -3.03 -7.73 13.72
N THR A 64 -2.54 -7.90 14.96
CA THR A 64 -3.10 -7.22 16.11
C THR A 64 -2.61 -5.78 16.20
N PRO A 65 -3.33 -4.89 16.89
CA PRO A 65 -2.82 -3.54 17.15
C PRO A 65 -1.46 -3.54 17.85
N GLN A 66 -1.25 -4.47 18.77
CA GLN A 66 0.02 -4.62 19.50
C GLN A 66 1.17 -4.97 18.55
N LYS A 67 0.96 -5.93 17.64
CA LYS A 67 1.97 -6.30 16.63
C LYS A 67 2.30 -5.12 15.72
N ALA A 68 1.29 -4.40 15.29
CA ALA A 68 1.48 -3.23 14.44
C ALA A 68 2.19 -2.09 15.16
N LEU A 69 1.91 -1.88 16.45
CA LEU A 69 2.61 -0.88 17.25
C LEU A 69 4.08 -1.22 17.48
N GLU A 70 4.40 -2.52 17.64
CA GLU A 70 5.79 -2.96 17.85
C GLU A 70 6.61 -2.93 16.56
N ASN A 71 6.04 -3.34 15.44
CA ASN A 71 6.77 -3.58 14.19
C ASN A 71 6.49 -2.56 13.09
N GLY A 72 5.47 -1.72 13.26
CA GLY A 72 5.01 -0.81 12.24
C GLY A 72 5.74 0.50 12.17
N LEU A 73 5.67 1.13 11.01
CA LEU A 73 6.11 2.50 10.78
C LEU A 73 4.96 3.46 11.07
N PRO A 74 5.24 4.70 11.47
CA PRO A 74 4.22 5.75 11.46
C PRO A 74 3.59 5.86 10.07
N GLU A 75 2.29 6.15 9.99
CA GLU A 75 1.57 6.17 8.71
C GLU A 75 2.21 7.10 7.68
N ALA A 76 2.70 8.26 8.12
CA ALA A 76 3.35 9.22 7.22
C ALA A 76 4.60 8.62 6.55
N GLU A 77 5.43 7.91 7.31
CA GLU A 77 6.62 7.24 6.78
C GLU A 77 6.25 6.03 5.93
N PHE A 78 5.26 5.25 6.38
CA PHE A 78 4.75 4.09 5.66
C PHE A 78 4.29 4.48 4.25
N ILE A 79 3.43 5.48 4.13
CA ILE A 79 2.91 5.88 2.82
C ILE A 79 3.96 6.62 1.97
N ALA A 80 4.91 7.31 2.60
CA ALA A 80 6.01 7.94 1.87
C ALA A 80 6.85 6.92 1.13
N ARG A 81 7.19 5.80 1.78
CA ARG A 81 7.93 4.70 1.15
C ARG A 81 7.15 4.05 0.02
N ILE A 82 5.86 3.83 0.21
CA ILE A 82 4.98 3.25 -0.81
C ILE A 82 4.86 4.19 -2.01
N ASN A 83 4.64 5.48 -1.77
CA ASN A 83 4.53 6.48 -2.82
C ASN A 83 5.81 6.60 -3.65
N GLU A 84 6.97 6.58 -3.00
CA GLU A 84 8.25 6.60 -3.68
C GLU A 84 8.42 5.40 -4.62
N ALA A 85 8.07 4.20 -4.15
CA ALA A 85 8.13 2.98 -4.94
C ALA A 85 7.18 3.02 -6.15
N PHE A 86 5.93 3.43 -5.93
CA PHE A 86 4.97 3.58 -7.02
C PHE A 86 5.36 4.66 -8.03
N SER A 87 6.07 5.68 -7.59
CA SER A 87 6.41 6.84 -8.42
C SER A 87 7.64 6.63 -9.31
N GLN A 88 8.33 5.50 -9.19
CA GLN A 88 9.43 5.19 -10.10
C GLN A 88 8.93 5.16 -11.55
N PRO A 89 9.67 5.78 -12.49
CA PRO A 89 9.22 5.87 -13.88
C PRO A 89 8.92 4.52 -14.51
N GLY A 90 7.81 4.45 -15.25
CA GLY A 90 7.42 3.23 -15.98
C GLY A 90 6.92 2.11 -15.08
N THR A 91 6.48 2.41 -13.87
CA THR A 91 5.89 1.43 -12.95
C THR A 91 4.45 1.13 -13.36
N CYS A 92 4.14 -0.15 -13.58
CA CYS A 92 2.78 -0.65 -13.63
C CYS A 92 2.45 -1.30 -12.29
N ALA A 93 1.57 -0.67 -11.53
CA ALA A 93 1.12 -1.22 -10.25
C ALA A 93 0.10 -2.33 -10.50
N VAL A 94 0.37 -3.52 -9.99
CA VAL A 94 -0.46 -4.72 -10.21
C VAL A 94 -0.99 -5.22 -8.87
N GLY A 95 -2.27 -5.52 -8.82
CA GLY A 95 -2.92 -6.09 -7.65
C GLY A 95 -4.17 -6.86 -8.00
N TYR A 96 -4.69 -7.58 -7.02
CA TYR A 96 -5.97 -8.28 -7.13
C TYR A 96 -7.07 -7.42 -6.52
N ASN A 97 -8.11 -7.12 -7.32
CA ASN A 97 -9.19 -6.21 -6.93
C ASN A 97 -8.67 -4.83 -6.47
N SER A 98 -7.52 -4.42 -7.03
CA SER A 98 -6.79 -3.23 -6.57
C SER A 98 -7.50 -1.93 -6.91
N LEU A 99 -8.21 -1.85 -8.04
CA LEU A 99 -8.91 -0.63 -8.43
C LEU A 99 -10.02 -0.25 -7.45
N ARG A 100 -10.66 -1.23 -6.82
CA ARG A 100 -11.76 -0.99 -5.88
C ARG A 100 -11.30 -0.89 -4.43
N PHE A 101 -10.19 -1.53 -4.07
CA PHE A 101 -9.75 -1.59 -2.68
C PHE A 101 -8.38 -0.95 -2.47
N ASP A 102 -7.32 -1.56 -2.98
CA ASP A 102 -5.94 -1.15 -2.70
C ASP A 102 -5.65 0.28 -3.18
N ASP A 103 -6.14 0.65 -4.35
CA ASP A 103 -5.97 2.02 -4.86
C ASP A 103 -6.69 3.03 -3.99
N GLU A 104 -7.88 2.70 -3.50
CA GLU A 104 -8.61 3.56 -2.59
C GLU A 104 -7.90 3.70 -1.24
N VAL A 105 -7.35 2.61 -0.70
CA VAL A 105 -6.53 2.66 0.51
C VAL A 105 -5.32 3.58 0.30
N THR A 106 -4.62 3.44 -0.83
CA THR A 106 -3.47 4.28 -1.16
C THR A 106 -3.87 5.75 -1.28
N ARG A 107 -4.93 6.05 -2.02
CA ARG A 107 -5.41 7.42 -2.24
C ARG A 107 -5.76 8.11 -0.94
N HIS A 108 -6.54 7.46 -0.09
CA HIS A 108 -6.97 8.06 1.18
C HIS A 108 -5.81 8.21 2.16
N THR A 109 -4.89 7.26 2.18
CA THR A 109 -3.70 7.36 3.02
C THR A 109 -2.79 8.50 2.56
N LEU A 110 -2.58 8.66 1.26
CA LEU A 110 -1.83 9.79 0.70
C LEU A 110 -2.48 11.11 1.08
N TYR A 111 -3.78 11.22 0.88
CA TYR A 111 -4.54 12.44 1.17
C TYR A 111 -4.43 12.84 2.65
N ARG A 112 -4.59 11.90 3.58
CA ARG A 112 -4.46 12.17 5.01
C ARG A 112 -3.07 12.67 5.40
N ASN A 113 -2.05 12.28 4.64
CA ASN A 113 -0.65 12.66 4.89
C ASN A 113 -0.18 13.80 3.98
N LEU A 114 -1.12 14.58 3.43
CA LEU A 114 -0.88 15.78 2.65
C LEU A 114 -0.05 15.54 1.38
N ARG A 115 -0.28 14.41 0.73
CA ARG A 115 0.34 14.04 -0.54
C ARG A 115 -0.72 13.95 -1.62
N ASP A 116 -0.31 14.15 -2.89
CA ASP A 116 -1.22 14.01 -4.03
C ASP A 116 -1.72 12.56 -4.14
N PRO A 117 -3.03 12.32 -4.05
CA PRO A 117 -3.57 10.96 -4.07
C PRO A 117 -3.53 10.28 -5.43
N TYR A 118 -3.33 11.01 -6.53
CA TYR A 118 -3.45 10.47 -7.89
C TYR A 118 -2.16 10.47 -8.70
N ALA A 119 -1.18 11.29 -8.35
CA ALA A 119 -0.01 11.53 -9.19
C ALA A 119 0.75 10.24 -9.57
N ARG A 120 0.93 9.32 -8.62
CA ARG A 120 1.65 8.06 -8.85
C ARG A 120 0.96 7.15 -9.87
N GLU A 121 -0.33 7.37 -10.14
CA GLU A 121 -1.13 6.49 -11.00
C GLU A 121 -0.88 6.75 -12.48
N TRP A 122 -0.46 7.95 -12.85
CA TRP A 122 -0.36 8.35 -14.25
C TRP A 122 0.91 9.11 -14.62
N GLN A 123 1.62 9.70 -13.66
CA GLN A 123 2.85 10.44 -13.95
C GLN A 123 3.98 9.50 -14.35
N ASN A 124 4.97 10.03 -15.09
CA ASN A 124 6.21 9.33 -15.43
C ASN A 124 6.02 8.02 -16.21
N GLY A 125 4.96 7.92 -17.00
CA GLY A 125 4.65 6.69 -17.74
C GLY A 125 4.08 5.57 -16.89
N ASN A 126 3.60 5.87 -15.70
CA ASN A 126 3.04 4.91 -14.77
C ASN A 126 1.62 4.50 -15.18
N SER A 127 1.23 3.31 -14.76
CA SER A 127 -0.07 2.73 -15.03
C SER A 127 -0.47 1.76 -13.91
N ARG A 128 -1.68 1.22 -14.03
CA ARG A 128 -2.21 0.27 -13.06
C ARG A 128 -2.86 -0.90 -13.79
N TRP A 129 -2.77 -2.07 -13.20
CA TRP A 129 -3.37 -3.29 -13.74
C TRP A 129 -4.00 -4.09 -12.59
N ASP A 130 -5.31 -4.34 -12.73
CA ASP A 130 -6.06 -5.17 -11.79
C ASP A 130 -6.21 -6.58 -12.32
#